data_15c2f0d7098c244992442e3ebeff4841
#
_entry.id   15c2f0d7098c244992442e3ebeff4841
#
_cell.length_a   1.000
_cell.length_b   1.000
_cell.length_c   1.000
_cell.angle_alpha   90.00
_cell.angle_beta   90.00
_cell.angle_gamma   90.00
#
_symmetry.space_group_name_H-M   'P 1'
#
loop_
_entity.id
_entity.type
_entity.pdbx_description
1 polymer ?
#
loop_
_entity_poly.entity_id
_entity_poly.type
_entity_poly.pdbx_seq_one_letter_code
_entity_poly.pdbx_strand_id
1 'polypeptide(L)'
;MVKELVQCTKEYWEFVRLLRSNPQVQDGFIDQVSITEEQQINYMTNHAQFYRICLVDNKPAGFVGVIADDIRVCTDPYFQKRGVGSFMIEEIMKEFPSAFAKVKIENEASLKLFESCGFTKQFYILKK
;
A
#
# COMPACT_ATOMS: atom_id res chain seq x y z
N MET A 1 -15.27 4.01 14.27
CA MET A 1 -14.42 3.18 13.41
C MET A 1 -13.01 3.12 13.98
N VAL A 2 -12.57 1.93 14.36
CA VAL A 2 -11.26 1.73 14.97
C VAL A 2 -10.29 1.25 13.90
N LYS A 3 -9.21 2.01 13.68
CA LYS A 3 -8.15 1.68 12.72
C LYS A 3 -6.88 1.34 13.48
N GLU A 4 -6.19 0.28 13.05
CA GLU A 4 -4.89 -0.08 13.63
C GLU A 4 -4.00 -0.73 12.56
N LEU A 5 -2.68 -0.57 12.71
CA LEU A 5 -1.71 -1.31 11.91
C LEU A 5 -1.19 -2.49 12.71
N VAL A 6 -1.20 -3.66 12.08
CA VAL A 6 -0.65 -4.88 12.67
C VAL A 6 0.42 -5.47 11.75
N GLN A 7 1.24 -6.35 12.28
CA GLN A 7 2.27 -7.03 11.50
C GLN A 7 1.63 -7.87 10.39
N CYS A 8 2.31 -7.94 9.25
CA CYS A 8 1.85 -8.75 8.13
C CYS A 8 2.22 -10.21 8.35
N THR A 9 1.53 -10.86 9.30
CA THR A 9 1.72 -12.27 9.55
C THR A 9 1.14 -13.12 8.43
N LYS A 10 1.52 -14.39 8.40
CA LYS A 10 1.20 -15.29 7.30
C LYS A 10 -0.30 -15.34 6.96
N GLU A 11 -1.16 -15.18 7.97
CA GLU A 11 -2.61 -15.18 7.77
C GLU A 11 -3.12 -14.07 6.83
N TYR A 12 -2.34 -12.99 6.67
CA TYR A 12 -2.72 -11.84 5.82
C TYR A 12 -2.11 -11.87 4.42
N TRP A 13 -1.22 -12.81 4.13
CA TRP A 13 -0.50 -12.82 2.85
C TRP A 13 -1.44 -12.98 1.66
N GLU A 14 -2.45 -13.84 1.80
CA GLU A 14 -3.42 -14.05 0.74
C GLU A 14 -4.31 -12.82 0.53
N PHE A 15 -4.66 -12.13 1.60
CA PHE A 15 -5.38 -10.86 1.51
C PHE A 15 -4.61 -9.86 0.64
N VAL A 16 -3.31 -9.71 0.89
CA VAL A 16 -2.47 -8.78 0.11
C VAL A 16 -2.43 -9.20 -1.36
N ARG A 17 -2.25 -10.49 -1.64
CA ARG A 17 -2.22 -10.99 -3.01
C ARG A 17 -3.51 -10.70 -3.75
N LEU A 18 -4.63 -11.03 -3.15
CA LEU A 18 -5.95 -10.82 -3.75
C LEU A 18 -6.23 -9.34 -3.97
N LEU A 19 -5.83 -8.50 -3.03
CA LEU A 19 -6.03 -7.07 -3.18
C LEU A 19 -5.18 -6.49 -4.33
N ARG A 20 -3.93 -6.90 -4.44
CA ARG A 20 -3.04 -6.46 -5.53
C ARG A 20 -3.55 -6.93 -6.90
N SER A 21 -4.25 -8.05 -6.95
CA SER A 21 -4.81 -8.62 -8.19
C SER A 21 -6.21 -8.09 -8.50
N ASN A 22 -6.79 -7.28 -7.62
CA ASN A 22 -8.14 -6.76 -7.82
C ASN A 22 -8.15 -5.74 -8.96
N PRO A 23 -8.96 -5.95 -10.03
CA PRO A 23 -9.01 -5.03 -11.16
C PRO A 23 -9.33 -3.58 -10.78
N GLN A 24 -10.07 -3.36 -9.70
CA GLN A 24 -10.45 -2.03 -9.25
C GLN A 24 -9.27 -1.23 -8.71
N VAL A 25 -8.18 -1.88 -8.30
CA VAL A 25 -7.01 -1.21 -7.75
C VAL A 25 -5.79 -1.30 -8.67
N GLN A 26 -5.73 -2.30 -9.55
CA GLN A 26 -4.57 -2.57 -10.39
C GLN A 26 -4.19 -1.41 -11.31
N ASP A 27 -5.17 -0.69 -11.83
CA ASP A 27 -4.93 0.44 -12.72
C ASP A 27 -4.14 1.57 -12.05
N GLY A 28 -4.18 1.64 -10.72
CA GLY A 28 -3.43 2.65 -9.97
C GLY A 28 -1.96 2.29 -9.78
N PHE A 29 -1.55 1.05 -10.03
CA PHE A 29 -0.17 0.62 -9.85
C PHE A 29 0.69 0.96 -11.06
N ILE A 30 1.96 1.34 -10.80
CA ILE A 30 2.94 1.58 -11.86
C ILE A 30 3.18 0.27 -12.61
N ASP A 31 3.39 -0.83 -11.86
CA ASP A 31 3.58 -2.16 -12.43
C ASP A 31 2.34 -3.02 -12.10
N GLN A 32 1.63 -3.42 -13.15
CA GLN A 32 0.48 -4.31 -13.01
C GLN A 32 0.98 -5.74 -13.16
N VAL A 33 0.87 -6.53 -12.08
CA VAL A 33 1.39 -7.88 -12.05
C VAL A 33 0.31 -8.87 -11.61
N SER A 34 0.41 -10.09 -12.14
CA SER A 34 -0.38 -11.21 -11.67
C SER A 34 0.54 -12.09 -10.83
N ILE A 35 0.15 -12.35 -9.58
CA ILE A 35 0.98 -13.08 -8.62
C ILE A 35 0.25 -14.35 -8.21
N THR A 36 0.94 -15.51 -8.37
CA THR A 36 0.39 -16.79 -7.92
C THR A 36 0.53 -16.90 -6.39
N GLU A 37 -0.20 -17.86 -5.80
CA GLU A 37 -0.08 -18.11 -4.36
C GLU A 37 1.34 -18.48 -3.96
N GLU A 38 2.00 -19.32 -4.78
CA GLU A 38 3.37 -19.73 -4.51
C GLU A 38 4.35 -18.55 -4.57
N GLN A 39 4.19 -17.68 -5.58
CA GLN A 39 5.01 -16.47 -5.69
C GLN A 39 4.81 -15.56 -4.50
N GLN A 40 3.58 -15.43 -4.01
CA GLN A 40 3.29 -14.62 -2.83
C GLN A 40 3.97 -15.18 -1.58
N ILE A 41 3.90 -16.48 -1.37
CA ILE A 41 4.56 -17.12 -0.23
C ILE A 41 6.07 -16.88 -0.29
N ASN A 42 6.68 -17.09 -1.46
CA ASN A 42 8.12 -16.87 -1.64
C ASN A 42 8.51 -15.41 -1.37
N TYR A 43 7.72 -14.47 -1.89
CA TYR A 43 7.98 -13.04 -1.70
C TYR A 43 7.84 -12.64 -0.22
N MET A 44 6.73 -13.02 0.40
CA MET A 44 6.43 -12.62 1.78
C MET A 44 7.34 -13.29 2.80
N THR A 45 7.88 -14.46 2.51
CA THR A 45 8.85 -15.12 3.38
C THR A 45 10.05 -14.19 3.67
N ASN A 46 10.43 -13.36 2.69
CA ASN A 46 11.57 -12.45 2.83
C ASN A 46 11.18 -11.00 3.07
N HIS A 47 9.93 -10.60 2.81
CA HIS A 47 9.56 -9.20 2.78
C HIS A 47 8.40 -8.81 3.72
N ALA A 48 7.71 -9.78 4.33
CA ALA A 48 6.55 -9.48 5.18
C ALA A 48 6.90 -8.54 6.33
N GLN A 49 8.13 -8.57 6.81
CA GLN A 49 8.60 -7.68 7.88
C GLN A 49 8.52 -6.20 7.52
N PHE A 50 8.50 -5.87 6.22
CA PHE A 50 8.41 -4.50 5.74
C PHE A 50 6.98 -4.05 5.47
N TYR A 51 6.00 -4.92 5.69
CA TYR A 51 4.59 -4.65 5.44
C TYR A 51 3.79 -4.62 6.74
N ARG A 52 2.72 -3.84 6.71
CA ARG A 52 1.72 -3.79 7.79
C ARG A 52 0.35 -3.93 7.18
N ILE A 53 -0.56 -4.50 7.94
CA ILE A 53 -1.96 -4.62 7.54
C ILE A 53 -2.77 -3.62 8.35
N CYS A 54 -3.63 -2.87 7.68
CA CYS A 54 -4.56 -1.99 8.35
C CYS A 54 -5.85 -2.75 8.63
N LEU A 55 -6.21 -2.85 9.90
CA LEU A 55 -7.48 -3.40 10.30
C LEU A 55 -8.44 -2.24 10.61
N VAL A 56 -9.66 -2.37 10.13
CA VAL A 56 -10.75 -1.45 10.46
C VAL A 56 -11.82 -2.29 11.16
N ASP A 57 -12.06 -1.99 12.43
CA ASP A 57 -12.97 -2.76 13.27
C ASP A 57 -12.66 -4.27 13.19
N ASN A 58 -11.36 -4.59 13.29
CA ASN A 58 -10.80 -5.95 13.26
C ASN A 58 -10.87 -6.65 11.89
N LYS A 59 -11.19 -5.94 10.81
CA LYS A 59 -11.24 -6.51 9.46
C LYS A 59 -10.13 -5.95 8.59
N PRO A 60 -9.41 -6.79 7.80
CA PRO A 60 -8.40 -6.29 6.89
C PRO A 60 -9.00 -5.30 5.88
N ALA A 61 -8.45 -4.09 5.84
CA ALA A 61 -8.95 -3.02 4.98
C ALA A 61 -7.92 -2.53 3.98
N GLY A 62 -6.65 -2.86 4.17
CA GLY A 62 -5.59 -2.44 3.28
C GLY A 62 -4.24 -2.88 3.78
N PHE A 63 -3.22 -2.61 2.99
CA PHE A 63 -1.83 -2.87 3.38
C PHE A 63 -0.96 -1.65 3.07
N VAL A 64 0.12 -1.53 3.80
CA VAL A 64 1.16 -0.55 3.54
C VAL A 64 2.51 -1.19 3.82
N GLY A 65 3.48 -0.94 2.95
CA GLY A 65 4.83 -1.44 3.12
C GLY A 65 5.84 -0.44 2.64
N VAL A 66 7.11 -0.65 3.03
CA VAL A 66 8.22 0.18 2.58
C VAL A 66 9.35 -0.75 2.18
N ILE A 67 9.63 -0.78 0.88
CA ILE A 67 10.70 -1.61 0.30
C ILE A 67 11.71 -0.65 -0.33
N ALA A 68 12.94 -0.66 0.18
CA ALA A 68 13.99 0.26 -0.27
C ALA A 68 13.50 1.71 -0.28
N ASP A 69 12.88 2.13 0.82
CA ASP A 69 12.27 3.44 1.03
C ASP A 69 11.07 3.76 0.13
N ASP A 70 10.65 2.85 -0.73
CA ASP A 70 9.50 3.04 -1.63
C ASP A 70 8.22 2.57 -0.93
N ILE A 71 7.29 3.49 -0.71
CA ILE A 71 6.01 3.18 -0.06
C ILE A 71 5.10 2.44 -1.04
N ARG A 72 4.53 1.34 -0.56
CA ARG A 72 3.52 0.57 -1.28
C ARG A 72 2.27 0.53 -0.43
N VAL A 73 1.21 1.16 -0.90
CA VAL A 73 -0.03 1.30 -0.13
C VAL A 73 -1.22 0.97 -1.01
N CYS A 74 -2.17 0.25 -0.44
CA CYS A 74 -3.40 -0.08 -1.14
C CYS A 74 -4.54 -0.25 -0.14
N THR A 75 -5.67 0.39 -0.43
CA THR A 75 -6.90 0.26 0.35
C THR A 75 -7.89 -0.60 -0.41
N ASP A 76 -8.51 -1.55 0.27
CA ASP A 76 -9.59 -2.34 -0.29
C ASP A 76 -10.71 -1.38 -0.74
N PRO A 77 -11.24 -1.53 -1.98
CA PRO A 77 -12.29 -0.64 -2.49
C PRO A 77 -13.48 -0.48 -1.55
N TYR A 78 -13.86 -1.52 -0.82
CA TYR A 78 -14.94 -1.45 0.15
C TYR A 78 -14.69 -0.42 1.25
N PHE A 79 -13.42 -0.20 1.60
CA PHE A 79 -13.03 0.70 2.68
C PHE A 79 -12.51 2.06 2.19
N GLN A 80 -12.59 2.36 0.92
CA GLN A 80 -12.13 3.66 0.39
C GLN A 80 -13.00 4.81 0.91
N LYS A 81 -12.43 6.02 0.91
CA LYS A 81 -13.08 7.26 1.38
C LYS A 81 -13.44 7.25 2.86
N ARG A 82 -12.73 6.46 3.66
CA ARG A 82 -12.92 6.39 5.11
C ARG A 82 -11.65 6.76 5.88
N GLY A 83 -10.69 7.39 5.21
CA GLY A 83 -9.43 7.80 5.84
C GLY A 83 -8.44 6.68 6.09
N VAL A 84 -8.64 5.50 5.51
CA VAL A 84 -7.75 4.34 5.70
C VAL A 84 -6.38 4.59 5.09
N GLY A 85 -6.34 5.12 3.87
CA GLY A 85 -5.07 5.42 3.18
C GLY A 85 -4.22 6.42 3.94
N SER A 86 -4.82 7.53 4.37
CA SER A 86 -4.13 8.56 5.17
C SER A 86 -3.60 7.98 6.46
N PHE A 87 -4.40 7.18 7.15
CA PHE A 87 -4.00 6.54 8.39
C PHE A 87 -2.77 5.65 8.16
N MET A 88 -2.81 4.81 7.12
CA MET A 88 -1.69 3.91 6.81
C MET A 88 -0.40 4.67 6.50
N ILE A 89 -0.50 5.73 5.69
CA ILE A 89 0.67 6.53 5.31
C ILE A 89 1.25 7.22 6.53
N GLU A 90 0.42 7.87 7.33
CA GLU A 90 0.88 8.58 8.52
C GLU A 90 1.55 7.65 9.52
N GLU A 91 0.97 6.47 9.74
CA GLU A 91 1.55 5.51 10.69
C GLU A 91 2.82 4.88 10.19
N ILE A 92 2.91 4.52 8.91
CA ILE A 92 4.12 3.90 8.39
C ILE A 92 5.29 4.90 8.34
N MET A 93 5.02 6.17 8.14
CA MET A 93 6.06 7.20 8.14
C MET A 93 6.74 7.37 9.49
N LYS A 94 6.07 7.01 10.58
CA LYS A 94 6.68 7.02 11.92
C LYS A 94 7.78 5.96 12.03
N GLU A 95 7.61 4.83 11.34
CA GLU A 95 8.59 3.74 11.34
C GLU A 95 9.67 3.93 10.27
N PHE A 96 9.32 4.56 9.14
CA PHE A 96 10.22 4.72 8.00
C PHE A 96 10.22 6.19 7.54
N PRO A 97 10.82 7.09 8.31
CA PRO A 97 10.71 8.55 8.04
C PRO A 97 11.39 9.01 6.74
N SER A 98 12.27 8.20 6.16
CA SER A 98 12.93 8.52 4.89
C SER A 98 12.17 7.99 3.67
N ALA A 99 11.02 7.37 3.87
CA ALA A 99 10.26 6.77 2.78
C ALA A 99 9.71 7.82 1.82
N PHE A 100 9.58 7.43 0.56
CA PHE A 100 9.02 8.27 -0.49
C PHE A 100 7.96 7.49 -1.26
N ALA A 101 7.17 8.19 -2.07
CA ALA A 101 6.12 7.57 -2.87
C ALA A 101 6.38 7.78 -4.36
N LYS A 102 6.12 6.73 -5.15
CA LYS A 102 6.05 6.83 -6.60
C LYS A 102 4.59 6.73 -6.99
N VAL A 103 4.10 7.72 -7.72
CA VAL A 103 2.70 7.77 -8.10
C VAL A 103 2.59 7.85 -9.62
N LYS A 104 1.81 6.95 -10.20
CA LYS A 104 1.50 6.96 -11.62
C LYS A 104 0.80 8.29 -11.96
N ILE A 105 1.21 8.96 -13.05
CA ILE A 105 0.70 10.29 -13.42
C ILE A 105 -0.84 10.31 -13.45
N GLU A 106 -1.45 9.27 -14.00
CA GLU A 106 -2.89 9.17 -14.13
C GLU A 106 -3.63 8.90 -12.81
N ASN A 107 -2.89 8.54 -11.76
CA ASN A 107 -3.49 8.23 -10.47
C ASN A 107 -3.61 9.48 -9.60
N GLU A 108 -4.54 10.35 -9.97
CA GLU A 108 -4.77 11.61 -9.26
C GLU A 108 -5.23 11.39 -7.83
N ALA A 109 -6.01 10.35 -7.56
CA ALA A 109 -6.48 10.06 -6.22
C ALA A 109 -5.32 9.75 -5.28
N SER A 110 -4.34 8.95 -5.74
CA SER A 110 -3.15 8.62 -4.95
C SER A 110 -2.29 9.86 -4.72
N LEU A 111 -2.10 10.69 -5.75
CA LEU A 111 -1.33 11.92 -5.62
C LEU A 111 -1.96 12.85 -4.56
N LYS A 112 -3.27 13.06 -4.63
CA LYS A 112 -3.98 13.87 -3.64
C LYS A 112 -3.85 13.30 -2.24
N LEU A 113 -3.93 11.98 -2.12
CA LEU A 113 -3.77 11.31 -0.83
C LEU A 113 -2.41 11.60 -0.23
N PHE A 114 -1.32 11.40 -0.98
CA PHE A 114 0.02 11.67 -0.49
C PHE A 114 0.22 13.15 -0.18
N GLU A 115 -0.26 14.04 -1.04
CA GLU A 115 -0.16 15.48 -0.79
C GLU A 115 -0.91 15.88 0.48
N SER A 116 -2.05 15.28 0.76
CA SER A 116 -2.80 15.54 2.00
C SER A 116 -2.03 15.08 3.25
N CYS A 117 -1.10 14.15 3.09
CA CYS A 117 -0.22 13.68 4.17
C CYS A 117 1.11 14.46 4.24
N GLY A 118 1.23 15.55 3.50
CA GLY A 118 2.41 16.41 3.55
C GLY A 118 3.50 16.10 2.53
N PHE A 119 3.25 15.17 1.63
CA PHE A 119 4.22 14.86 0.57
C PHE A 119 4.17 15.94 -0.52
N THR A 120 5.33 16.23 -1.12
CA THR A 120 5.43 17.17 -2.23
C THR A 120 6.13 16.51 -3.40
N LYS A 121 5.81 16.98 -4.61
CA LYS A 121 6.46 16.49 -5.82
C LYS A 121 7.92 16.90 -5.83
N GLN A 122 8.81 15.92 -6.03
CA GLN A 122 10.26 16.16 -6.02
C GLN A 122 10.88 15.98 -7.41
N PHE A 123 10.43 14.99 -8.18
CA PHE A 123 11.06 14.61 -9.44
C PHE A 123 10.04 14.20 -10.49
N TYR A 124 10.42 14.32 -11.75
CA TYR A 124 9.69 13.72 -12.86
C TYR A 124 10.59 12.65 -13.48
N ILE A 125 10.02 11.51 -13.86
CA ILE A 125 10.72 10.48 -14.61
C ILE A 125 10.19 10.53 -16.03
N LEU A 126 11.09 10.76 -16.99
CA LEU A 126 10.74 10.90 -18.39
C LEU A 126 11.21 9.66 -19.14
N LYS A 127 10.31 9.08 -19.93
CA LYS A 127 10.61 7.93 -20.79
C LYS A 127 10.14 8.21 -22.19
N LYS A 128 10.77 7.55 -23.17
CA LYS A 128 10.40 7.68 -24.58
C LYS A 128 9.24 6.74 -24.95
#